data_dff51d01e17e0d89ed31ba714df58408
#
_entry.id   dff51d01e17e0d89ed31ba714df58408
#
_cell.length_a   1.000
_cell.length_b   1.000
_cell.length_c   1.000
_cell.angle_alpha   90.00
_cell.angle_beta   90.00
_cell.angle_gamma   90.00
#
_symmetry.space_group_name_H-M   'P 1'
#
loop_
_entity.id
_entity.type
_entity.pdbx_description
1 polymer ?
#
loop_
_entity_poly.entity_id
_entity_poly.type
_entity_poly.pdbx_seq_one_letter_code
_entity_poly.pdbx_strand_id
1 'polypeptide(L)'
;MRRKDGASIVHVHKSVAMQEKAMLEREKGNPAHDYPGNGYPSLRRLEDRIADLAGVRRGTLLMQNSGMAALRDAIDTGHPTKGTVILYGMSGYNQTGRQLRECIAPRGVTVRQVDTASLDLVADAVRTHSPDIILFELLANGPDLPLLDLNGLLSLPYLKDRKPLLIMDRTLLPLSISGEIGLPHTSSNLVNMESATKFYCLNATVAGFLQSEDSALFTWMNSHRRPWGSTPDMNFVEAAWEAVPRKDVFDARLKAIMRNTMDMARACHSVQGNGSLFSVSHPNLPDHANSDLANSLFPEGASPVFFIQATGAVGQREIADRLFRNKTIQHYCRIRDSFGFDRTSVLYYHRYSAVRVAGGTENGEEAADISDAFRKELTALSRA
;
A
#
# COMPACT_ATOMS: atom_id res chain seq x y z
N MET A 1 -42.53 14.38 -5.27
CA MET A 1 -41.50 13.48 -5.82
C MET A 1 -41.12 12.49 -4.74
N ARG A 2 -41.58 11.24 -4.79
CA ARG A 2 -41.18 10.21 -3.81
C ARG A 2 -39.75 9.76 -4.16
N ARG A 3 -38.81 10.06 -3.29
CA ARG A 3 -37.46 9.47 -3.40
C ARG A 3 -37.55 7.98 -3.07
N LYS A 4 -36.99 7.14 -3.94
CA LYS A 4 -37.06 5.69 -3.86
C LYS A 4 -36.11 5.03 -2.84
N ASP A 5 -35.33 5.82 -2.11
CA ASP A 5 -34.25 5.32 -1.25
C ASP A 5 -34.23 6.05 0.09
N GLY A 6 -34.85 5.45 1.07
CA GLY A 6 -34.78 5.91 2.46
C GLY A 6 -33.35 6.01 3.04
N ALA A 7 -32.36 5.41 2.39
CA ALA A 7 -30.97 5.41 2.81
C ALA A 7 -30.31 6.81 2.77
N SER A 8 -30.64 7.65 1.78
CA SER A 8 -30.02 8.98 1.67
C SER A 8 -30.47 9.96 2.75
N ILE A 9 -31.71 9.81 3.25
CA ILE A 9 -32.25 10.67 4.32
C ILE A 9 -31.61 10.30 5.66
N VAL A 10 -31.40 9.02 5.92
CA VAL A 10 -30.76 8.56 7.18
C VAL A 10 -29.32 9.04 7.27
N HIS A 11 -28.58 9.05 6.17
CA HIS A 11 -27.21 9.57 6.15
C HIS A 11 -27.16 11.09 6.40
N VAL A 12 -28.02 11.86 5.76
CA VAL A 12 -28.08 13.31 5.98
C VAL A 12 -28.46 13.64 7.44
N HIS A 13 -29.40 12.91 8.04
CA HIS A 13 -29.78 13.11 9.45
C HIS A 13 -28.64 12.72 10.42
N LYS A 14 -27.91 11.63 10.19
CA LYS A 14 -26.74 11.28 11.01
C LYS A 14 -25.65 12.35 10.91
N SER A 15 -25.33 12.83 9.71
CA SER A 15 -24.35 13.88 9.48
C SER A 15 -24.73 15.19 10.18
N VAL A 16 -26.00 15.61 10.07
CA VAL A 16 -26.50 16.80 10.73
C VAL A 16 -26.49 16.63 12.26
N ALA A 17 -26.95 15.49 12.78
CA ALA A 17 -26.94 15.23 14.22
C ALA A 17 -25.51 15.21 14.81
N MET A 18 -24.52 14.70 14.05
CA MET A 18 -23.13 14.74 14.47
C MET A 18 -22.55 16.16 14.41
N GLN A 19 -22.93 16.95 13.42
CA GLN A 19 -22.55 18.37 13.34
C GLN A 19 -23.18 19.17 14.49
N GLU A 20 -24.48 18.98 14.76
CA GLU A 20 -25.14 19.62 15.88
C GLU A 20 -24.55 19.25 17.23
N LYS A 21 -24.18 17.97 17.42
CA LYS A 21 -23.49 17.52 18.62
C LYS A 21 -22.10 18.13 18.75
N ALA A 22 -21.35 18.23 17.66
CA ALA A 22 -20.04 18.89 17.63
C ALA A 22 -20.17 20.39 17.93
N MET A 23 -21.21 21.05 17.40
CA MET A 23 -21.52 22.46 17.71
C MET A 23 -21.89 22.66 19.17
N LEU A 24 -22.75 21.80 19.75
CA LEU A 24 -23.13 21.86 21.16
C LEU A 24 -21.95 21.64 22.12
N GLU A 25 -21.03 20.75 21.77
CA GLU A 25 -19.81 20.56 22.56
C GLU A 25 -18.82 21.71 22.42
N ARG A 26 -18.79 22.38 21.26
CA ARG A 26 -18.07 23.64 21.05
C ARG A 26 -18.59 24.76 21.93
N GLU A 27 -19.93 24.94 22.02
CA GLU A 27 -20.56 25.92 22.88
C GLU A 27 -20.22 25.71 24.37
N LYS A 28 -19.84 24.49 24.75
CA LYS A 28 -19.35 24.18 26.11
C LYS A 28 -17.86 24.53 26.33
N GLY A 29 -17.23 25.23 25.37
CA GLY A 29 -15.85 25.71 25.51
C GLY A 29 -14.78 24.64 25.34
N ASN A 30 -15.07 23.51 24.67
CA ASN A 30 -14.07 22.50 24.36
C ASN A 30 -13.34 22.87 23.04
N PRO A 31 -12.09 23.33 23.07
CA PRO A 31 -11.36 23.81 21.89
C PRO A 31 -11.09 22.71 20.85
N ALA A 32 -11.28 21.44 21.20
CA ALA A 32 -11.11 20.31 20.27
C ALA A 32 -12.17 20.26 19.16
N HIS A 33 -13.20 21.08 19.24
CA HIS A 33 -14.37 21.06 18.32
C HIS A 33 -14.54 22.32 17.48
N ASP A 34 -13.55 23.21 17.49
CA ASP A 34 -13.72 24.56 16.92
C ASP A 34 -13.97 24.60 15.40
N TYR A 35 -13.43 23.67 14.64
CA TYR A 35 -13.61 23.64 13.19
C TYR A 35 -13.26 22.24 12.66
N PRO A 36 -14.11 21.61 11.82
CA PRO A 36 -13.82 20.27 11.28
C PRO A 36 -12.47 20.16 10.55
N GLY A 37 -12.00 21.24 9.91
CA GLY A 37 -10.69 21.30 9.27
C GLY A 37 -9.52 21.13 10.22
N ASN A 38 -9.68 21.37 11.53
CA ASN A 38 -8.64 21.15 12.55
C ASN A 38 -8.65 19.71 13.10
N GLY A 39 -9.56 18.87 12.60
CA GLY A 39 -9.85 17.56 13.15
C GLY A 39 -10.98 17.61 14.21
N TYR A 40 -11.56 16.48 14.53
CA TYR A 40 -12.69 16.33 15.43
C TYR A 40 -12.63 14.96 16.13
N PRO A 41 -13.36 14.76 17.26
CA PRO A 41 -13.18 13.60 18.11
C PRO A 41 -13.39 12.24 17.45
N SER A 42 -14.36 12.12 16.52
CA SER A 42 -14.56 10.86 15.81
C SER A 42 -13.41 10.53 14.86
N LEU A 43 -12.80 11.54 14.21
CA LEU A 43 -11.59 11.34 13.41
C LEU A 43 -10.43 10.88 14.29
N ARG A 44 -10.22 11.49 15.47
CA ARG A 44 -9.17 11.06 16.40
C ARG A 44 -9.36 9.62 16.87
N ARG A 45 -10.60 9.22 17.19
CA ARG A 45 -10.89 7.82 17.53
C ARG A 45 -10.64 6.87 16.38
N LEU A 46 -10.93 7.28 15.13
CA LEU A 46 -10.60 6.47 13.95
C LEU A 46 -9.09 6.34 13.76
N GLU A 47 -8.34 7.44 13.92
CA GLU A 47 -6.88 7.45 13.87
C GLU A 47 -6.27 6.49 14.92
N ASP A 48 -6.77 6.53 16.16
CA ASP A 48 -6.34 5.63 17.22
C ASP A 48 -6.66 4.16 16.89
N ARG A 49 -7.84 3.89 16.33
CA ARG A 49 -8.22 2.54 15.91
C ARG A 49 -7.35 2.01 14.77
N ILE A 50 -7.01 2.85 13.78
CA ILE A 50 -6.09 2.48 12.71
C ILE A 50 -4.67 2.29 13.25
N ALA A 51 -4.24 3.13 14.20
CA ALA A 51 -2.94 2.98 14.87
C ALA A 51 -2.83 1.63 15.60
N ASP A 52 -3.90 1.22 16.32
CA ASP A 52 -3.96 -0.10 16.98
C ASP A 52 -3.83 -1.25 15.97
N LEU A 53 -4.51 -1.16 14.79
CA LEU A 53 -4.39 -2.15 13.73
C LEU A 53 -2.99 -2.17 13.11
N ALA A 54 -2.41 -1.00 12.90
CA ALA A 54 -1.08 -0.84 12.33
C ALA A 54 0.04 -1.24 13.31
N GLY A 55 -0.27 -1.42 14.60
CA GLY A 55 0.72 -1.74 15.64
C GLY A 55 1.62 -0.57 15.98
N VAL A 56 1.15 0.68 15.81
CA VAL A 56 1.91 1.90 16.13
C VAL A 56 1.28 2.66 17.29
N ARG A 57 2.03 3.58 17.88
CA ARG A 57 1.58 4.35 19.03
C ARG A 57 0.41 5.27 18.64
N ARG A 58 -0.65 5.27 19.45
CA ARG A 58 -1.76 6.23 19.30
C ARG A 58 -1.25 7.66 19.36
N GLY A 59 -1.88 8.53 18.58
CA GLY A 59 -1.48 9.94 18.46
C GLY A 59 -0.24 10.17 17.61
N THR A 60 0.21 9.18 16.82
CA THR A 60 1.30 9.32 15.83
C THR A 60 0.84 9.08 14.40
N LEU A 61 -0.48 8.88 14.19
CA LEU A 61 -1.09 8.59 12.90
C LEU A 61 -2.12 9.66 12.54
N LEU A 62 -2.11 10.07 11.27
CA LEU A 62 -3.01 11.07 10.70
C LEU A 62 -3.71 10.50 9.47
N MET A 63 -5.03 10.35 9.54
CA MET A 63 -5.83 9.93 8.39
C MET A 63 -5.88 11.02 7.32
N GLN A 64 -5.89 10.59 6.06
CA GLN A 64 -5.91 11.40 4.85
C GLN A 64 -7.04 10.93 3.92
N ASN A 65 -7.50 11.80 3.03
CA ASN A 65 -8.59 11.52 2.09
C ASN A 65 -8.28 10.37 1.10
N SER A 66 -7.01 10.06 0.89
CA SER A 66 -6.55 8.96 0.03
C SER A 66 -5.07 8.66 0.25
N GLY A 67 -4.57 7.51 -0.24
CA GLY A 67 -3.14 7.23 -0.28
C GLY A 67 -2.35 8.27 -1.09
N MET A 68 -2.90 8.79 -2.18
CA MET A 68 -2.25 9.85 -2.97
C MET A 68 -2.23 11.21 -2.25
N ALA A 69 -3.23 11.52 -1.43
CA ALA A 69 -3.21 12.68 -0.55
C ALA A 69 -2.14 12.52 0.53
N ALA A 70 -2.06 11.32 1.15
CA ALA A 70 -1.01 11.01 2.10
C ALA A 70 0.39 11.14 1.49
N LEU A 71 0.61 10.61 0.27
CA LEU A 71 1.87 10.74 -0.45
C LEU A 71 2.24 12.21 -0.69
N ARG A 72 1.27 13.01 -1.14
CA ARG A 72 1.47 14.44 -1.38
C ARG A 72 1.91 15.16 -0.11
N ASP A 73 1.18 14.95 0.97
CA ASP A 73 1.46 15.60 2.24
C ASP A 73 2.78 15.13 2.85
N ALA A 74 3.14 13.84 2.67
CA ALA A 74 4.45 13.32 3.05
C ALA A 74 5.59 14.04 2.32
N ILE A 75 5.46 14.24 1.00
CA ILE A 75 6.47 14.96 0.20
C ILE A 75 6.56 16.44 0.63
N ASP A 76 5.39 17.08 0.80
CA ASP A 76 5.36 18.51 1.21
C ASP A 76 5.88 18.73 2.64
N THR A 77 5.95 17.67 3.49
CA THR A 77 6.64 17.68 4.80
C THR A 77 8.14 18.00 4.67
N GLY A 78 8.77 17.59 3.57
CA GLY A 78 10.17 17.92 3.27
C GLY A 78 10.38 19.31 2.67
N HIS A 79 9.34 20.13 2.55
CA HIS A 79 9.41 21.49 1.96
C HIS A 79 10.13 21.57 0.61
N PRO A 80 9.78 20.73 -0.39
CA PRO A 80 10.53 20.67 -1.63
C PRO A 80 10.43 21.99 -2.42
N THR A 81 11.58 22.60 -2.64
CA THR A 81 11.77 23.86 -3.36
C THR A 81 12.79 23.69 -4.48
N LYS A 82 13.07 24.76 -5.21
CA LYS A 82 14.12 24.78 -6.23
C LYS A 82 15.47 24.33 -5.63
N GLY A 83 16.07 23.31 -6.23
CA GLY A 83 17.33 22.71 -5.81
C GLY A 83 17.19 21.48 -4.90
N THR A 84 15.99 21.22 -4.33
CA THR A 84 15.74 19.97 -3.59
C THR A 84 15.92 18.75 -4.49
N VAL A 85 16.57 17.72 -3.97
CA VAL A 85 16.76 16.42 -4.66
C VAL A 85 15.88 15.36 -3.99
N ILE A 86 15.02 14.73 -4.79
CA ILE A 86 14.20 13.58 -4.37
C ILE A 86 14.71 12.32 -5.06
N LEU A 87 15.08 11.31 -4.28
CA LEU A 87 15.40 9.96 -4.77
C LEU A 87 14.18 9.05 -4.54
N TYR A 88 13.73 8.32 -5.59
CA TYR A 88 12.59 7.41 -5.46
C TYR A 88 12.80 6.08 -6.21
N GLY A 89 12.05 5.04 -5.83
CA GLY A 89 12.16 3.70 -6.41
C GLY A 89 11.62 3.61 -7.84
N MET A 90 12.32 2.87 -8.71
CA MET A 90 11.95 2.69 -10.14
C MET A 90 10.66 1.90 -10.33
N SER A 91 10.48 0.82 -9.58
CA SER A 91 9.37 -0.14 -9.72
C SER A 91 8.15 0.22 -8.88
N GLY A 92 8.09 1.44 -8.33
CA GLY A 92 7.01 1.89 -7.47
C GLY A 92 5.68 2.14 -8.20
N TYR A 93 4.66 2.46 -7.41
CA TYR A 93 3.32 2.76 -7.90
C TYR A 93 3.35 3.88 -8.96
N ASN A 94 2.67 3.65 -10.07
CA ASN A 94 2.76 4.53 -11.23
C ASN A 94 2.32 5.97 -10.97
N GLN A 95 1.34 6.19 -10.10
CA GLN A 95 0.86 7.53 -9.77
C GLN A 95 1.88 8.29 -8.92
N THR A 96 2.73 7.61 -8.13
CA THR A 96 3.86 8.21 -7.42
C THR A 96 4.80 8.90 -8.40
N GLY A 97 5.28 8.18 -9.41
CA GLY A 97 6.15 8.75 -10.43
C GLY A 97 5.47 9.87 -11.24
N ARG A 98 4.16 9.74 -11.49
CA ARG A 98 3.38 10.79 -12.16
C ARG A 98 3.31 12.06 -11.30
N GLN A 99 2.98 11.94 -10.01
CA GLN A 99 2.92 13.06 -9.07
C GLN A 99 4.26 13.77 -8.96
N LEU A 100 5.36 13.03 -8.87
CA LEU A 100 6.70 13.60 -8.84
C LEU A 100 7.02 14.40 -10.10
N ARG A 101 6.73 13.85 -11.29
CA ARG A 101 7.03 14.53 -12.56
C ARG A 101 6.12 15.72 -12.86
N GLU A 102 4.80 15.57 -12.59
CA GLU A 102 3.80 16.57 -13.02
C GLU A 102 3.54 17.65 -11.96
N CYS A 103 3.71 17.34 -10.67
CA CYS A 103 3.36 18.26 -9.59
C CYS A 103 4.57 18.77 -8.79
N ILE A 104 5.64 17.99 -8.69
CA ILE A 104 6.80 18.31 -7.84
C ILE A 104 7.97 18.86 -8.67
N ALA A 105 8.39 18.17 -9.73
CA ALA A 105 9.50 18.60 -10.57
C ALA A 105 9.33 20.02 -11.16
N PRO A 106 8.11 20.48 -11.55
CA PRO A 106 7.91 21.86 -12.03
C PRO A 106 8.23 22.95 -11.00
N ARG A 107 8.36 22.60 -9.71
CA ARG A 107 8.79 23.53 -8.65
C ARG A 107 10.33 23.75 -8.64
N GLY A 108 11.05 23.19 -9.62
CA GLY A 108 12.51 23.22 -9.69
C GLY A 108 13.18 22.13 -8.85
N VAL A 109 12.43 21.11 -8.46
CA VAL A 109 12.90 19.93 -7.73
C VAL A 109 13.54 18.94 -8.70
N THR A 110 14.71 18.42 -8.34
CA THR A 110 15.39 17.36 -9.07
C THR A 110 14.88 15.99 -8.61
N VAL A 111 14.34 15.19 -9.53
CA VAL A 111 13.83 13.86 -9.24
C VAL A 111 14.74 12.81 -9.86
N ARG A 112 15.18 11.82 -9.07
CA ARG A 112 16.07 10.71 -9.48
C ARG A 112 15.44 9.36 -9.13
N GLN A 113 15.65 8.37 -9.99
CA GLN A 113 15.19 7.00 -9.77
C GLN A 113 16.34 6.08 -9.41
N VAL A 114 16.06 5.05 -8.61
CA VAL A 114 17.00 3.97 -8.28
C VAL A 114 16.27 2.64 -8.20
N ASP A 115 16.96 1.56 -8.54
CA ASP A 115 16.46 0.20 -8.30
C ASP A 115 16.62 -0.13 -6.81
N THR A 116 15.48 -0.41 -6.16
CA THR A 116 15.42 -0.70 -4.72
C THR A 116 15.61 -2.18 -4.39
N ALA A 117 15.74 -3.06 -5.39
CA ALA A 117 16.09 -4.46 -5.18
C ALA A 117 17.54 -4.66 -4.71
N SER A 118 18.42 -3.68 -4.98
CA SER A 118 19.84 -3.72 -4.61
C SER A 118 20.20 -2.59 -3.66
N LEU A 119 20.61 -2.96 -2.43
CA LEU A 119 21.08 -1.99 -1.44
C LEU A 119 22.33 -1.22 -1.91
N ASP A 120 23.23 -1.88 -2.67
CA ASP A 120 24.42 -1.24 -3.22
C ASP A 120 24.07 -0.13 -4.21
N LEU A 121 23.10 -0.38 -5.11
CA LEU A 121 22.61 0.66 -6.04
C LEU A 121 21.96 1.81 -5.29
N VAL A 122 21.20 1.52 -4.24
CA VAL A 122 20.63 2.54 -3.38
C VAL A 122 21.71 3.36 -2.68
N ALA A 123 22.73 2.70 -2.11
CA ALA A 123 23.84 3.38 -1.43
C ALA A 123 24.63 4.27 -2.40
N ASP A 124 24.89 3.80 -3.62
CA ASP A 124 25.54 4.57 -4.68
C ASP A 124 24.72 5.79 -5.10
N ALA A 125 23.43 5.61 -5.31
CA ALA A 125 22.52 6.70 -5.67
C ALA A 125 22.44 7.77 -4.58
N VAL A 126 22.32 7.36 -3.31
CA VAL A 126 22.31 8.23 -2.14
C VAL A 126 23.61 9.04 -2.04
N ARG A 127 24.76 8.39 -2.22
CA ARG A 127 26.07 9.05 -2.23
C ARG A 127 26.24 10.04 -3.38
N THR A 128 25.83 9.64 -4.59
CA THR A 128 26.01 10.40 -5.83
C THR A 128 25.10 11.62 -5.88
N HIS A 129 23.85 11.47 -5.46
CA HIS A 129 22.84 12.52 -5.63
C HIS A 129 22.59 13.35 -4.38
N SER A 130 23.08 12.90 -3.21
CA SER A 130 22.91 13.58 -1.93
C SER A 130 21.45 14.05 -1.69
N PRO A 131 20.46 13.13 -1.73
CA PRO A 131 19.06 13.50 -1.70
C PRO A 131 18.64 14.16 -0.37
N ASP A 132 17.75 15.14 -0.46
CA ASP A 132 17.09 15.77 0.69
C ASP A 132 15.86 14.95 1.14
N ILE A 133 15.22 14.26 0.18
CA ILE A 133 14.07 13.40 0.40
C ILE A 133 14.33 12.05 -0.28
N ILE A 134 14.07 10.97 0.44
CA ILE A 134 14.10 9.60 -0.07
C ILE A 134 12.70 9.03 0.05
N LEU A 135 12.11 8.65 -1.09
CA LEU A 135 10.76 8.11 -1.20
C LEU A 135 10.81 6.69 -1.78
N PHE A 136 10.63 5.69 -0.96
CA PHE A 136 10.64 4.29 -1.39
C PHE A 136 9.35 3.57 -0.98
N GLU A 137 9.00 2.54 -1.73
CA GLU A 137 8.03 1.52 -1.31
C GLU A 137 8.82 0.39 -0.64
N LEU A 138 8.36 -0.11 0.51
CA LEU A 138 9.01 -1.24 1.17
C LEU A 138 8.96 -2.49 0.29
N LEU A 139 7.82 -2.74 -0.32
CA LEU A 139 7.62 -3.68 -1.41
C LEU A 139 7.05 -2.90 -2.59
N ALA A 140 7.82 -2.81 -3.68
CA ALA A 140 7.40 -2.00 -4.82
C ALA A 140 6.39 -2.75 -5.71
N ASN A 141 5.44 -2.00 -6.29
CA ASN A 141 4.31 -2.52 -7.06
C ASN A 141 4.63 -2.68 -8.56
N GLY A 142 5.85 -3.11 -8.88
CA GLY A 142 6.26 -3.51 -10.23
C GLY A 142 6.21 -5.03 -10.42
N PRO A 143 6.34 -5.52 -11.67
CA PRO A 143 6.29 -6.95 -11.94
C PRO A 143 7.37 -7.76 -11.23
N ASP A 144 8.51 -7.13 -10.95
CA ASP A 144 9.63 -7.76 -10.26
C ASP A 144 9.50 -7.74 -8.74
N LEU A 145 8.49 -7.02 -8.19
CA LEU A 145 8.19 -6.92 -6.76
C LEU A 145 9.45 -6.72 -5.89
N PRO A 146 10.31 -5.75 -6.16
CA PRO A 146 11.51 -5.57 -5.37
C PRO A 146 11.18 -5.24 -3.93
N LEU A 147 11.79 -6.00 -3.00
CA LEU A 147 11.69 -5.81 -1.56
C LEU A 147 12.93 -5.03 -1.08
N LEU A 148 12.70 -3.87 -0.50
CA LEU A 148 13.76 -3.03 0.03
C LEU A 148 14.33 -3.61 1.34
N ASP A 149 15.64 -3.74 1.44
CA ASP A 149 16.33 -3.96 2.71
C ASP A 149 16.32 -2.65 3.55
N LEU A 150 15.25 -2.49 4.33
CA LEU A 150 15.09 -1.30 5.17
C LEU A 150 16.15 -1.19 6.27
N ASN A 151 16.56 -2.32 6.86
CA ASN A 151 17.60 -2.33 7.89
C ASN A 151 18.95 -1.91 7.32
N GLY A 152 19.29 -2.45 6.16
CA GLY A 152 20.48 -2.05 5.40
C GLY A 152 20.43 -0.57 5.03
N LEU A 153 19.31 -0.09 4.49
CA LEU A 153 19.12 1.32 4.16
C LEU A 153 19.37 2.22 5.38
N LEU A 154 18.70 1.96 6.51
CA LEU A 154 18.84 2.78 7.73
C LEU A 154 20.24 2.72 8.36
N SER A 155 21.02 1.71 7.99
CA SER A 155 22.41 1.57 8.46
C SER A 155 23.40 2.39 7.65
N LEU A 156 23.01 2.92 6.49
CA LEU A 156 23.91 3.70 5.63
C LEU A 156 24.45 4.94 6.37
N PRO A 157 25.78 5.17 6.36
CA PRO A 157 26.39 6.32 7.05
C PRO A 157 25.80 7.65 6.62
N TYR A 158 25.53 7.84 5.32
CA TYR A 158 24.93 9.04 4.77
C TYR A 158 23.61 9.43 5.48
N LEU A 159 22.73 8.46 5.77
CA LEU A 159 21.45 8.73 6.40
C LEU A 159 21.63 9.21 7.86
N LYS A 160 22.68 8.73 8.54
CA LYS A 160 23.02 9.17 9.91
C LYS A 160 23.58 10.59 9.92
N ASP A 161 24.38 10.95 8.93
CA ASP A 161 25.08 12.23 8.86
C ASP A 161 24.17 13.36 8.31
N ARG A 162 23.46 13.10 7.21
CA ARG A 162 22.68 14.12 6.49
C ARG A 162 21.22 14.18 6.90
N LYS A 163 20.68 13.07 7.45
CA LYS A 163 19.30 12.95 7.95
C LYS A 163 18.25 13.43 6.95
N PRO A 164 18.26 12.94 5.70
CA PRO A 164 17.21 13.28 4.73
C PRO A 164 15.84 12.87 5.29
N LEU A 165 14.77 13.49 4.80
CA LEU A 165 13.42 12.99 5.07
C LEU A 165 13.24 11.63 4.38
N LEU A 166 12.94 10.60 5.15
CA LEU A 166 12.58 9.28 4.63
C LEU A 166 11.05 9.17 4.55
N ILE A 167 10.54 8.90 3.37
CA ILE A 167 9.12 8.59 3.14
C ILE A 167 9.04 7.13 2.70
N MET A 168 8.36 6.31 3.50
CA MET A 168 8.21 4.89 3.23
C MET A 168 6.75 4.56 2.92
N ASP A 169 6.46 4.20 1.67
CA ASP A 169 5.15 3.66 1.32
C ASP A 169 5.07 2.18 1.75
N ARG A 170 4.12 1.91 2.63
CA ARG A 170 3.87 0.60 3.22
C ARG A 170 2.61 -0.07 2.65
N THR A 171 2.07 0.43 1.55
CA THR A 171 0.76 0.01 1.05
C THR A 171 0.68 -1.48 0.68
N LEU A 172 1.73 -2.06 0.06
CA LEU A 172 1.76 -3.50 -0.25
C LEU A 172 2.20 -4.35 0.93
N LEU A 173 3.03 -3.80 1.80
CA LEU A 173 3.55 -4.47 2.98
C LEU A 173 3.28 -3.60 4.21
N PRO A 174 2.06 -3.67 4.78
CA PRO A 174 1.56 -2.71 5.76
C PRO A 174 2.33 -2.72 7.08
N LEU A 175 2.26 -1.60 7.81
CA LEU A 175 2.90 -1.41 9.11
C LEU A 175 2.57 -2.52 10.12
N SER A 176 1.34 -3.04 10.08
CA SER A 176 0.91 -4.14 10.95
C SER A 176 1.77 -5.39 10.84
N ILE A 177 2.24 -5.74 9.63
CA ILE A 177 3.18 -6.86 9.43
C ILE A 177 4.58 -6.48 9.89
N SER A 178 5.00 -5.24 9.60
CA SER A 178 6.34 -4.78 9.94
C SER A 178 6.62 -4.76 11.45
N GLY A 179 5.59 -4.45 12.25
CA GLY A 179 5.69 -4.45 13.72
C GLY A 179 5.92 -5.84 14.29
N GLU A 180 5.29 -6.88 13.72
CA GLU A 180 5.45 -8.27 14.16
C GLU A 180 6.88 -8.81 13.93
N ILE A 181 7.58 -8.30 12.92
CA ILE A 181 8.92 -8.78 12.53
C ILE A 181 10.05 -7.82 12.91
N GLY A 182 9.76 -6.80 13.72
CA GLY A 182 10.77 -5.87 14.23
C GLY A 182 11.39 -4.93 13.19
N LEU A 183 10.76 -4.75 12.03
CA LEU A 183 11.21 -3.74 11.08
C LEU A 183 11.06 -2.33 11.69
N PRO A 184 12.07 -1.46 11.53
CA PRO A 184 12.02 -0.13 12.11
C PRO A 184 10.84 0.68 11.54
N HIS A 185 10.05 1.24 12.44
CA HIS A 185 9.03 2.24 12.12
C HIS A 185 9.26 3.55 12.91
N THR A 186 10.34 3.61 13.69
CA THR A 186 10.61 4.64 14.69
C THR A 186 11.91 5.40 14.46
N SER A 187 12.44 5.46 13.22
CA SER A 187 13.61 6.29 12.92
C SER A 187 13.25 7.79 12.95
N SER A 188 14.17 8.63 13.43
CA SER A 188 14.05 10.07 13.26
C SER A 188 14.02 10.44 11.77
N ASN A 189 13.23 11.42 11.40
CA ASN A 189 12.96 11.85 10.02
C ASN A 189 12.27 10.79 9.14
N LEU A 190 11.58 9.79 9.72
CA LEU A 190 10.81 8.80 8.98
C LEU A 190 9.32 9.15 9.01
N VAL A 191 8.72 9.21 7.82
CA VAL A 191 7.28 9.25 7.60
C VAL A 191 6.88 7.97 6.90
N ASN A 192 6.09 7.13 7.55
CA ASN A 192 5.40 6.05 6.89
C ASN A 192 4.09 6.56 6.28
N MET A 193 3.75 6.11 5.08
CA MET A 193 2.47 6.38 4.45
C MET A 193 1.86 5.08 3.94
N GLU A 194 0.53 4.98 3.98
CA GLU A 194 -0.20 3.85 3.42
C GLU A 194 -1.51 4.29 2.77
N SER A 195 -1.91 3.56 1.75
CA SER A 195 -3.29 3.57 1.28
C SER A 195 -4.14 2.68 2.20
N ALA A 196 -4.81 3.28 3.17
CA ALA A 196 -5.72 2.57 4.08
C ALA A 196 -6.92 1.93 3.36
N THR A 197 -7.20 2.34 2.12
CA THR A 197 -8.24 1.76 1.25
C THR A 197 -8.18 0.24 1.19
N LYS A 198 -6.98 -0.34 1.12
CA LYS A 198 -6.74 -1.75 0.79
C LYS A 198 -7.11 -2.67 1.96
N PHE A 199 -6.33 -2.64 3.00
CA PHE A 199 -6.46 -3.57 4.12
C PHE A 199 -7.32 -3.01 5.26
N TYR A 200 -7.13 -1.75 5.62
CA TYR A 200 -7.79 -1.15 6.79
C TYR A 200 -9.26 -0.84 6.54
N CYS A 201 -9.60 -0.31 5.37
CA CYS A 201 -10.99 0.03 4.99
C CYS A 201 -11.62 -0.99 4.02
N LEU A 202 -11.02 -2.16 3.82
CA LEU A 202 -11.55 -3.28 3.03
C LEU A 202 -12.03 -2.88 1.62
N ASN A 203 -11.43 -1.88 1.00
CA ASN A 203 -11.85 -1.25 -0.25
C ASN A 203 -13.28 -0.64 -0.23
N ALA A 204 -13.88 -0.44 0.95
CA ALA A 204 -15.22 0.17 1.08
C ALA A 204 -15.18 1.70 0.93
N THR A 205 -14.07 2.33 1.27
CA THR A 205 -13.86 3.77 1.07
C THR A 205 -12.40 4.05 0.68
N VAL A 206 -12.19 5.16 -0.04
CA VAL A 206 -10.84 5.63 -0.38
C VAL A 206 -10.25 6.34 0.83
N ALA A 207 -9.11 5.87 1.31
CA ALA A 207 -8.46 6.36 2.51
C ALA A 207 -6.93 6.25 2.40
N GLY A 208 -6.22 7.08 3.15
CA GLY A 208 -4.79 6.96 3.38
C GLY A 208 -4.43 7.44 4.78
N PHE A 209 -3.21 7.22 5.20
CA PHE A 209 -2.69 7.81 6.42
C PHE A 209 -1.19 8.10 6.33
N LEU A 210 -0.75 9.00 7.20
CA LEU A 210 0.64 9.27 7.53
C LEU A 210 0.90 8.84 8.96
N GLN A 211 2.08 8.31 9.22
CA GLN A 211 2.52 7.95 10.57
C GLN A 211 3.98 8.39 10.76
N SER A 212 4.28 8.98 11.92
CA SER A 212 5.65 9.25 12.34
C SER A 212 5.76 9.21 13.87
N GLU A 213 6.79 8.57 14.38
CA GLU A 213 7.14 8.61 15.80
C GLU A 213 7.95 9.87 16.15
N ASP A 214 8.47 10.59 15.15
CA ASP A 214 9.09 11.88 15.34
C ASP A 214 8.03 12.93 15.66
N SER A 215 8.06 13.43 16.89
CA SER A 215 7.04 14.37 17.38
C SER A 215 7.05 15.71 16.66
N ALA A 216 8.19 16.15 16.15
CA ALA A 216 8.31 17.40 15.39
C ALA A 216 7.67 17.24 14.01
N LEU A 217 7.99 16.16 13.29
CA LEU A 217 7.36 15.82 12.02
C LEU A 217 5.85 15.63 12.18
N PHE A 218 5.43 14.87 13.19
CA PHE A 218 4.01 14.66 13.45
C PHE A 218 3.25 15.96 13.72
N THR A 219 3.81 16.81 14.60
CA THR A 219 3.20 18.11 14.93
C THR A 219 3.10 18.99 13.69
N TRP A 220 4.15 19.00 12.87
CA TRP A 220 4.16 19.78 11.64
C TRP A 220 3.09 19.27 10.64
N MET A 221 3.06 17.97 10.34
CA MET A 221 2.05 17.36 9.46
C MET A 221 0.62 17.63 9.95
N ASN A 222 0.37 17.47 11.25
CA ASN A 222 -0.94 17.72 11.82
C ASN A 222 -1.38 19.19 11.71
N SER A 223 -0.46 20.14 11.87
CA SER A 223 -0.75 21.58 11.74
C SER A 223 -1.04 22.00 10.29
N HIS A 224 -0.50 21.26 9.32
CA HIS A 224 -0.67 21.55 7.89
C HIS A 224 -1.86 20.86 7.22
N ARG A 225 -2.54 19.92 7.89
CA ARG A 225 -3.73 19.25 7.35
C ARG A 225 -4.78 20.23 6.84
N ARG A 226 -5.03 21.31 7.59
CA ARG A 226 -6.00 22.33 7.20
C ARG A 226 -5.57 23.15 5.98
N PRO A 227 -4.36 23.76 5.93
CA PRO A 227 -3.89 24.48 4.72
C PRO A 227 -3.84 23.59 3.48
N TRP A 228 -3.55 22.30 3.64
CA TRP A 228 -3.53 21.35 2.51
C TRP A 228 -4.91 20.83 2.11
N GLY A 229 -5.95 21.06 2.93
CA GLY A 229 -7.28 20.54 2.68
C GLY A 229 -7.36 19.00 2.75
N SER A 230 -6.48 18.39 3.54
CA SER A 230 -6.34 16.92 3.62
C SER A 230 -7.03 16.31 4.83
N THR A 231 -7.64 17.12 5.69
CA THR A 231 -8.47 16.62 6.81
C THR A 231 -9.70 15.91 6.25
N PRO A 232 -9.90 14.61 6.54
CA PRO A 232 -11.09 13.87 6.11
C PRO A 232 -12.38 14.50 6.63
N ASP A 233 -13.44 14.45 5.83
CA ASP A 233 -14.78 14.89 6.26
C ASP A 233 -15.49 13.86 7.13
N MET A 234 -16.63 14.24 7.72
CA MET A 234 -17.37 13.37 8.65
C MET A 234 -18.01 12.16 7.95
N ASN A 235 -18.46 12.29 6.70
CA ASN A 235 -19.03 11.16 5.95
C ASN A 235 -17.95 10.11 5.66
N PHE A 236 -16.72 10.57 5.33
CA PHE A 236 -15.57 9.70 5.19
C PHE A 236 -15.31 8.93 6.49
N VAL A 237 -15.28 9.62 7.64
CA VAL A 237 -14.99 8.99 8.93
C VAL A 237 -16.06 7.95 9.31
N GLU A 238 -17.33 8.23 9.06
CA GLU A 238 -18.40 7.25 9.27
C GLU A 238 -18.22 6.01 8.39
N ALA A 239 -18.02 6.21 7.09
CA ALA A 239 -17.81 5.10 6.16
C ALA A 239 -16.57 4.27 6.52
N ALA A 240 -15.47 4.92 6.88
CA ALA A 240 -14.25 4.25 7.31
C ALA A 240 -14.45 3.51 8.64
N TRP A 241 -15.17 4.12 9.60
CA TRP A 241 -15.45 3.50 10.90
C TRP A 241 -16.25 2.20 10.78
N GLU A 242 -17.22 2.16 9.87
CA GLU A 242 -18.01 0.95 9.59
C GLU A 242 -17.16 -0.12 8.87
N ALA A 243 -16.25 0.30 8.00
CA ALA A 243 -15.41 -0.60 7.22
C ALA A 243 -14.23 -1.21 7.99
N VAL A 244 -13.68 -0.47 8.96
CA VAL A 244 -12.48 -0.89 9.72
C VAL A 244 -12.80 -2.12 10.58
N PRO A 245 -12.14 -3.27 10.35
CA PRO A 245 -12.42 -4.50 11.08
C PRO A 245 -11.87 -4.44 12.52
N ARG A 246 -12.24 -5.42 13.34
CA ARG A 246 -11.57 -5.69 14.61
C ARG A 246 -10.15 -6.21 14.36
N LYS A 247 -9.24 -6.01 15.32
CA LYS A 247 -7.82 -6.41 15.20
C LYS A 247 -7.64 -7.89 14.87
N ASP A 248 -8.35 -8.77 15.57
CA ASP A 248 -8.31 -10.21 15.35
C ASP A 248 -8.73 -10.62 13.92
N VAL A 249 -9.79 -9.99 13.41
CA VAL A 249 -10.28 -10.19 12.04
C VAL A 249 -9.28 -9.62 11.02
N PHE A 250 -8.74 -8.43 11.29
CA PHE A 250 -7.76 -7.79 10.43
C PHE A 250 -6.51 -8.65 10.26
N ASP A 251 -5.93 -9.11 11.38
CA ASP A 251 -4.71 -9.92 11.37
C ASP A 251 -4.94 -11.26 10.66
N ALA A 252 -6.05 -11.95 10.95
CA ALA A 252 -6.40 -13.20 10.29
C ALA A 252 -6.56 -13.04 8.77
N ARG A 253 -7.22 -11.95 8.34
CA ARG A 253 -7.39 -11.63 6.91
C ARG A 253 -6.05 -11.39 6.23
N LEU A 254 -5.21 -10.58 6.84
CA LEU A 254 -3.93 -10.20 6.25
C LEU A 254 -3.02 -11.43 6.10
N LYS A 255 -2.94 -12.26 7.13
CA LYS A 255 -2.20 -13.54 7.09
C LYS A 255 -2.76 -14.49 6.01
N ALA A 256 -4.09 -14.60 5.89
CA ALA A 256 -4.71 -15.42 4.85
C ALA A 256 -4.36 -14.93 3.44
N ILE A 257 -4.45 -13.61 3.20
CA ILE A 257 -4.11 -13.01 1.90
C ILE A 257 -2.64 -13.29 1.53
N MET A 258 -1.71 -13.04 2.46
CA MET A 258 -0.28 -13.25 2.20
C MET A 258 0.04 -14.72 1.92
N ARG A 259 -0.47 -15.64 2.74
CA ARG A 259 -0.28 -17.08 2.56
C ARG A 259 -0.90 -17.58 1.26
N ASN A 260 -2.17 -17.26 0.98
CA ASN A 260 -2.86 -17.71 -0.23
C ASN A 260 -2.14 -17.18 -1.50
N THR A 261 -1.65 -15.94 -1.47
CA THR A 261 -0.87 -15.37 -2.57
C THR A 261 0.43 -16.15 -2.79
N MET A 262 1.16 -16.43 -1.72
CA MET A 262 2.41 -17.20 -1.80
C MET A 262 2.17 -18.63 -2.31
N ASP A 263 1.12 -19.31 -1.83
CA ASP A 263 0.81 -20.67 -2.23
C ASP A 263 0.41 -20.74 -3.71
N MET A 264 -0.40 -19.80 -4.21
CA MET A 264 -0.71 -19.68 -5.64
C MET A 264 0.54 -19.38 -6.47
N ALA A 265 1.41 -18.47 -6.00
CA ALA A 265 2.67 -18.15 -6.70
C ALA A 265 3.58 -19.37 -6.79
N ARG A 266 3.73 -20.14 -5.70
CA ARG A 266 4.49 -21.42 -5.68
C ARG A 266 3.91 -22.45 -6.62
N ALA A 267 2.59 -22.61 -6.66
CA ALA A 267 1.92 -23.52 -7.58
C ALA A 267 2.17 -23.15 -9.05
N CYS A 268 2.11 -21.87 -9.39
CA CYS A 268 2.46 -21.37 -10.72
C CYS A 268 3.95 -21.58 -11.04
N HIS A 269 4.84 -21.25 -10.10
CA HIS A 269 6.29 -21.40 -10.26
C HIS A 269 6.72 -22.85 -10.42
N SER A 270 6.04 -23.82 -9.78
CA SER A 270 6.37 -25.25 -9.86
C SER A 270 6.28 -25.84 -11.26
N VAL A 271 5.61 -25.17 -12.18
CA VAL A 271 5.50 -25.56 -13.60
C VAL A 271 6.31 -24.68 -14.54
N GLN A 272 7.09 -23.75 -13.99
CA GLN A 272 8.05 -22.96 -14.73
C GLN A 272 9.34 -23.77 -14.90
N GLY A 273 9.54 -24.33 -16.09
CA GLY A 273 10.77 -25.08 -16.44
C GLY A 273 11.77 -24.25 -17.22
N ASN A 274 12.96 -24.81 -17.51
CA ASN A 274 13.92 -24.21 -18.43
C ASN A 274 13.28 -24.00 -19.80
N GLY A 275 13.34 -22.78 -20.33
CA GLY A 275 12.67 -22.41 -21.58
C GLY A 275 11.16 -22.19 -21.47
N SER A 276 10.66 -22.01 -20.24
CA SER A 276 9.26 -21.70 -20.01
C SER A 276 8.81 -20.45 -20.79
N LEU A 277 7.58 -20.49 -21.32
CA LEU A 277 6.95 -19.37 -22.02
C LEU A 277 6.47 -18.25 -21.08
N PHE A 278 6.63 -18.42 -19.79
CA PHE A 278 6.28 -17.43 -18.76
C PHE A 278 7.25 -17.49 -17.58
N SER A 279 7.30 -16.40 -16.82
CA SER A 279 7.93 -16.31 -15.51
C SER A 279 6.91 -15.91 -14.45
N VAL A 280 7.16 -16.33 -13.21
CA VAL A 280 6.35 -16.00 -12.04
C VAL A 280 7.22 -15.21 -11.08
N SER A 281 6.76 -14.05 -10.63
CA SER A 281 7.48 -13.21 -9.68
C SER A 281 6.70 -13.06 -8.38
N HIS A 282 7.32 -13.48 -7.27
CA HIS A 282 6.90 -13.22 -5.89
C HIS A 282 8.15 -13.23 -5.01
N PRO A 283 8.28 -12.34 -4.00
CA PRO A 283 9.54 -12.18 -3.25
C PRO A 283 10.04 -13.46 -2.57
N ASN A 284 9.15 -14.37 -2.17
CA ASN A 284 9.54 -15.63 -1.51
C ASN A 284 9.89 -16.78 -2.48
N LEU A 285 9.86 -16.57 -3.79
CA LEU A 285 10.25 -17.61 -4.75
C LEU A 285 11.77 -17.74 -4.82
N PRO A 286 12.32 -18.96 -5.07
CA PRO A 286 13.76 -19.23 -4.97
C PRO A 286 14.63 -18.43 -5.96
N ASP A 287 14.08 -18.10 -7.12
CA ASP A 287 14.76 -17.35 -8.21
C ASP A 287 14.56 -15.83 -8.12
N HIS A 288 13.84 -15.34 -7.11
CA HIS A 288 13.64 -13.92 -6.91
C HIS A 288 14.88 -13.27 -6.26
N ALA A 289 15.25 -12.07 -6.75
CA ALA A 289 16.44 -11.35 -6.29
C ALA A 289 16.47 -11.07 -4.77
N ASN A 290 15.31 -10.94 -4.13
CA ASN A 290 15.18 -10.69 -2.70
C ASN A 290 14.68 -11.92 -1.91
N SER A 291 14.81 -13.15 -2.46
CA SER A 291 14.23 -14.36 -1.84
C SER A 291 14.74 -14.62 -0.42
N ASP A 292 16.04 -14.47 -0.19
CA ASP A 292 16.66 -14.68 1.12
C ASP A 292 16.13 -13.68 2.15
N LEU A 293 16.05 -12.39 1.79
CA LEU A 293 15.49 -11.34 2.62
C LEU A 293 14.01 -11.60 2.91
N ALA A 294 13.22 -11.92 1.88
CA ALA A 294 11.79 -12.18 2.00
C ALA A 294 11.51 -13.41 2.88
N ASN A 295 12.22 -14.52 2.68
CA ASN A 295 12.03 -15.72 3.47
C ASN A 295 12.52 -15.57 4.92
N SER A 296 13.54 -14.74 5.15
CA SER A 296 14.01 -14.42 6.50
C SER A 296 13.00 -13.56 7.28
N LEU A 297 12.43 -12.54 6.64
CA LEU A 297 11.54 -11.58 7.31
C LEU A 297 10.06 -11.99 7.27
N PHE A 298 9.62 -12.63 6.17
CA PHE A 298 8.21 -12.91 5.89
C PHE A 298 8.02 -14.37 5.43
N PRO A 299 8.26 -15.37 6.29
CA PRO A 299 8.20 -16.78 5.90
C PRO A 299 6.81 -17.24 5.46
N GLU A 300 5.75 -16.56 5.90
CA GLU A 300 4.36 -16.85 5.51
C GLU A 300 3.89 -16.05 4.27
N GLY A 301 4.76 -15.25 3.66
CA GLY A 301 4.49 -14.45 2.46
C GLY A 301 4.80 -12.97 2.64
N ALA A 302 5.58 -12.44 1.70
CA ALA A 302 6.05 -11.06 1.68
C ALA A 302 5.20 -10.15 0.79
N SER A 303 4.16 -10.67 0.12
CA SER A 303 3.40 -9.89 -0.86
C SER A 303 1.95 -10.35 -0.95
N PRO A 304 0.99 -9.42 -1.01
CA PRO A 304 -0.42 -9.72 -1.31
C PRO A 304 -0.68 -9.92 -2.80
N VAL A 305 0.35 -9.80 -3.64
CA VAL A 305 0.25 -9.96 -5.10
C VAL A 305 1.45 -10.74 -5.64
N PHE A 306 1.25 -11.40 -6.79
CA PHE A 306 2.33 -11.91 -7.62
C PHE A 306 2.05 -11.61 -9.09
N PHE A 307 3.08 -11.73 -9.93
CA PHE A 307 2.95 -11.47 -11.35
C PHE A 307 3.32 -12.71 -12.17
N ILE A 308 2.61 -12.87 -13.30
CA ILE A 308 2.93 -13.84 -14.35
C ILE A 308 3.25 -13.06 -15.61
N GLN A 309 4.46 -13.21 -16.14
CA GLN A 309 4.93 -12.52 -17.33
C GLN A 309 5.28 -13.52 -18.43
N ALA A 310 4.91 -13.26 -19.69
CA ALA A 310 5.37 -14.07 -20.79
C ALA A 310 6.86 -13.79 -21.09
N THR A 311 7.62 -14.84 -21.38
CA THR A 311 9.06 -14.76 -21.67
C THR A 311 9.41 -15.15 -23.11
N GLY A 312 8.43 -15.55 -23.91
CA GLY A 312 8.64 -16.09 -25.25
C GLY A 312 7.62 -15.63 -26.30
N ALA A 313 7.39 -16.47 -27.28
CA ALA A 313 6.47 -16.21 -28.42
C ALA A 313 5.00 -16.13 -28.03
N VAL A 314 4.64 -16.61 -26.83
CA VAL A 314 3.27 -16.51 -26.32
C VAL A 314 2.98 -15.06 -25.91
N GLY A 315 1.91 -14.51 -26.46
CA GLY A 315 1.49 -13.16 -26.11
C GLY A 315 1.01 -13.11 -24.65
N GLN A 316 1.42 -12.08 -23.91
CA GLN A 316 0.98 -11.82 -22.54
C GLN A 316 -0.54 -11.88 -22.38
N ARG A 317 -1.28 -11.42 -23.41
CA ARG A 317 -2.73 -11.45 -23.45
C ARG A 317 -3.28 -12.88 -23.52
N GLU A 318 -2.55 -13.79 -24.16
CA GLU A 318 -2.96 -15.20 -24.24
C GLU A 318 -2.96 -15.87 -22.88
N ILE A 319 -1.97 -15.58 -22.03
CA ILE A 319 -1.94 -16.04 -20.63
C ILE A 319 -3.18 -15.55 -19.90
N ALA A 320 -3.48 -14.25 -19.99
CA ALA A 320 -4.65 -13.66 -19.36
C ALA A 320 -5.95 -14.29 -19.86
N ASP A 321 -6.10 -14.43 -21.19
CA ASP A 321 -7.30 -14.99 -21.81
C ASP A 321 -7.53 -16.46 -21.42
N ARG A 322 -6.47 -17.27 -21.30
CA ARG A 322 -6.56 -18.65 -20.81
C ARG A 322 -7.03 -18.70 -19.35
N LEU A 323 -6.39 -17.92 -18.49
CA LEU A 323 -6.78 -17.86 -17.07
C LEU A 323 -8.24 -17.42 -16.94
N PHE A 324 -8.66 -16.40 -17.68
CA PHE A 324 -10.03 -15.88 -17.62
C PHE A 324 -11.08 -16.82 -18.21
N ARG A 325 -10.73 -17.78 -19.07
CA ARG A 325 -11.64 -18.80 -19.60
C ARG A 325 -11.80 -20.00 -18.68
N ASN A 326 -10.91 -20.21 -17.73
CA ASN A 326 -10.99 -21.31 -16.78
C ASN A 326 -12.18 -21.13 -15.83
N LYS A 327 -13.07 -22.14 -15.76
CA LYS A 327 -14.32 -22.06 -14.98
C LYS A 327 -14.08 -21.96 -13.48
N THR A 328 -13.05 -22.62 -12.95
CA THR A 328 -12.68 -22.54 -11.52
C THR A 328 -12.21 -21.12 -11.17
N ILE A 329 -11.34 -20.54 -12.02
CA ILE A 329 -10.87 -19.17 -11.84
C ILE A 329 -12.05 -18.18 -11.94
N GLN A 330 -12.97 -18.36 -12.90
CA GLN A 330 -14.18 -17.53 -12.99
C GLN A 330 -15.09 -17.64 -11.77
N HIS A 331 -15.16 -18.82 -11.18
CA HIS A 331 -16.00 -19.07 -9.99
C HIS A 331 -15.46 -18.37 -8.76
N TYR A 332 -14.19 -18.56 -8.44
CA TYR A 332 -13.58 -18.06 -7.21
C TYR A 332 -12.98 -16.67 -7.34
N CYS A 333 -12.39 -16.32 -8.50
CA CYS A 333 -11.67 -15.07 -8.68
C CYS A 333 -12.54 -13.96 -9.27
N ARG A 334 -12.04 -12.73 -9.19
CA ARG A 334 -12.69 -11.54 -9.78
C ARG A 334 -11.67 -10.77 -10.63
N ILE A 335 -12.15 -10.11 -11.68
CA ILE A 335 -11.34 -9.18 -12.48
C ILE A 335 -11.42 -7.81 -11.80
N ARG A 336 -10.33 -7.39 -11.13
CA ARG A 336 -10.27 -6.12 -10.38
C ARG A 336 -8.88 -5.53 -10.40
N ASP A 337 -8.82 -4.18 -10.44
CA ASP A 337 -7.57 -3.42 -10.39
C ASP A 337 -7.24 -2.98 -8.95
N SER A 338 -7.26 -3.91 -7.99
CA SER A 338 -6.84 -3.63 -6.61
C SER A 338 -6.44 -4.94 -5.92
N PHE A 339 -6.18 -4.86 -4.62
CA PHE A 339 -5.86 -5.98 -3.73
C PHE A 339 -6.47 -5.75 -2.35
N GLY A 340 -6.34 -6.73 -1.45
CA GLY A 340 -6.94 -6.66 -0.11
C GLY A 340 -8.42 -6.99 -0.08
N PHE A 341 -8.95 -7.68 -1.08
CA PHE A 341 -10.32 -8.17 -1.14
C PHE A 341 -10.47 -9.55 -0.49
N ASP A 342 -11.74 -9.98 -0.27
CA ASP A 342 -12.05 -11.34 0.21
C ASP A 342 -11.84 -12.40 -0.86
N ARG A 343 -11.95 -12.04 -2.12
CA ARG A 343 -11.79 -12.93 -3.26
C ARG A 343 -10.54 -12.56 -4.05
N THR A 344 -9.79 -13.58 -4.41
CA THR A 344 -8.62 -13.47 -5.30
C THR A 344 -8.98 -12.66 -6.54
N SER A 345 -8.11 -11.73 -6.90
CA SER A 345 -8.28 -10.85 -8.05
C SER A 345 -7.23 -11.17 -9.11
N VAL A 346 -7.67 -11.24 -10.36
CA VAL A 346 -6.80 -11.48 -11.51
C VAL A 346 -6.97 -10.32 -12.49
N LEU A 347 -5.90 -9.70 -12.91
CA LEU A 347 -5.94 -8.57 -13.84
C LEU A 347 -4.80 -8.65 -14.86
N TYR A 348 -5.12 -8.44 -16.14
CA TYR A 348 -4.10 -8.12 -17.13
C TYR A 348 -3.65 -6.67 -16.96
N TYR A 349 -2.41 -6.49 -16.53
CA TYR A 349 -1.84 -5.20 -16.21
C TYR A 349 -1.09 -4.65 -17.44
N HIS A 350 -1.82 -3.94 -18.29
CA HIS A 350 -1.35 -3.46 -19.61
C HIS A 350 0.00 -2.73 -19.56
N ARG A 351 0.21 -1.91 -18.53
CA ARG A 351 1.44 -1.12 -18.39
C ARG A 351 2.70 -1.97 -18.37
N TYR A 352 2.63 -3.13 -17.73
CA TYR A 352 3.78 -4.01 -17.54
C TYR A 352 3.70 -5.24 -18.44
N SER A 353 2.66 -5.34 -19.25
CA SER A 353 2.38 -6.53 -20.04
C SER A 353 2.47 -7.80 -19.18
N ALA A 354 1.78 -7.83 -18.04
CA ALA A 354 1.82 -8.91 -17.06
C ALA A 354 0.41 -9.22 -16.54
N VAL A 355 0.19 -10.45 -16.10
CA VAL A 355 -0.98 -10.80 -15.30
C VAL A 355 -0.62 -10.60 -13.83
N ARG A 356 -1.32 -9.72 -13.15
CA ARG A 356 -1.24 -9.57 -11.69
C ARG A 356 -2.31 -10.40 -11.02
N VAL A 357 -1.92 -11.23 -10.08
CA VAL A 357 -2.82 -11.97 -9.21
C VAL A 357 -2.67 -11.40 -7.79
N ALA A 358 -3.80 -11.05 -7.17
CA ALA A 358 -3.84 -10.59 -5.78
C ALA A 358 -4.68 -11.57 -4.97
N GLY A 359 -4.08 -12.20 -3.97
CA GLY A 359 -4.75 -13.19 -3.13
C GLY A 359 -5.90 -12.59 -2.32
N GLY A 360 -6.90 -13.42 -2.05
CA GLY A 360 -8.01 -13.13 -1.18
C GLY A 360 -7.93 -13.92 0.13
N THR A 361 -9.06 -13.99 0.84
CA THR A 361 -9.20 -14.70 2.12
C THR A 361 -9.89 -16.06 1.97
N GLU A 362 -9.77 -16.66 0.79
CA GLU A 362 -10.31 -17.99 0.50
C GLU A 362 -9.86 -19.01 1.58
N ASN A 363 -10.73 -19.94 1.93
CA ASN A 363 -10.36 -21.05 2.80
C ASN A 363 -9.35 -22.00 2.10
N GLY A 364 -8.77 -22.93 2.85
CA GLY A 364 -7.71 -23.80 2.34
C GLY A 364 -8.10 -24.63 1.11
N GLU A 365 -9.36 -25.09 1.03
CA GLU A 365 -9.88 -25.87 -0.11
C GLU A 365 -10.05 -24.96 -1.35
N GLU A 366 -10.73 -23.84 -1.21
CA GLU A 366 -10.90 -22.84 -2.28
C GLU A 366 -9.54 -22.35 -2.81
N ALA A 367 -8.57 -22.06 -1.93
CA ALA A 367 -7.23 -21.60 -2.31
C ALA A 367 -6.45 -22.69 -3.07
N ALA A 368 -6.60 -23.97 -2.67
CA ALA A 368 -6.02 -25.11 -3.35
C ALA A 368 -6.62 -25.30 -4.74
N ASP A 369 -7.95 -25.21 -4.89
CA ASP A 369 -8.64 -25.29 -6.17
C ASP A 369 -8.19 -24.20 -7.16
N ILE A 370 -8.04 -22.96 -6.66
CA ILE A 370 -7.52 -21.83 -7.44
C ILE A 370 -6.08 -22.13 -7.87
N SER A 371 -5.22 -22.55 -6.96
CA SER A 371 -3.80 -22.86 -7.23
C SER A 371 -3.67 -23.97 -8.28
N ASP A 372 -4.48 -25.02 -8.18
CA ASP A 372 -4.52 -26.11 -9.16
C ASP A 372 -5.03 -25.67 -10.52
N ALA A 373 -6.02 -24.78 -10.57
CA ALA A 373 -6.52 -24.22 -11.83
C ALA A 373 -5.44 -23.39 -12.53
N PHE A 374 -4.73 -22.52 -11.80
CA PHE A 374 -3.59 -21.77 -12.35
C PHE A 374 -2.50 -22.70 -12.87
N ARG A 375 -2.10 -23.68 -12.09
CA ARG A 375 -1.08 -24.65 -12.43
C ARG A 375 -1.44 -25.42 -13.72
N LYS A 376 -2.68 -25.90 -13.84
CA LYS A 376 -3.17 -26.63 -15.04
C LYS A 376 -3.11 -25.77 -16.30
N GLU A 377 -3.57 -24.53 -16.25
CA GLU A 377 -3.56 -23.62 -17.42
C GLU A 377 -2.14 -23.28 -17.86
N LEU A 378 -1.23 -23.02 -16.91
CA LEU A 378 0.16 -22.71 -17.20
C LEU A 378 0.91 -23.94 -17.72
N THR A 379 0.63 -25.14 -17.19
CA THR A 379 1.18 -26.39 -17.74
C THR A 379 0.72 -26.64 -19.18
N ALA A 380 -0.55 -26.40 -19.48
CA ALA A 380 -1.07 -26.54 -20.83
C ALA A 380 -0.44 -25.55 -21.82
N LEU A 381 -0.11 -24.32 -21.33
CA LEU A 381 0.59 -23.31 -22.12
C LEU A 381 2.03 -23.75 -22.47
N SER A 382 2.75 -24.34 -21.53
CA SER A 382 4.12 -24.80 -21.74
C SER A 382 4.27 -26.00 -22.69
N ARG A 383 3.14 -26.68 -23.01
CA ARG A 383 3.11 -27.83 -23.92
C ARG A 383 2.61 -27.49 -25.34
N ALA A 384 2.08 -26.29 -25.53
CA ALA A 384 1.54 -25.79 -26.80
C ALA A 384 2.61 -25.07 -27.62
#